data_876b5f360f6162b3a82d4391a43f1cce
#
_entry.id   876b5f360f6162b3a82d4391a43f1cce
#
_cell.length_a   1.000
_cell.length_b   1.000
_cell.length_c   1.000
_cell.angle_alpha   90.00
_cell.angle_beta   90.00
_cell.angle_gamma   90.00
#
_symmetry.space_group_name_H-M   'P 1'
#
loop_
_entity.id
_entity.type
_entity.pdbx_description
1 polymer ?
#
loop_
_entity_poly.entity_id
_entity_poly.type
_entity_poly.pdbx_seq_one_letter_code
_entity_poly.pdbx_strand_id
1 'polypeptide(L)'
;SLCPVFISHPTYLLTLSQKQENVVFNSWPRTLSVAVALATLTTSALAQDLLFNLPAGPLASTLNAIAGQSGQIISLEPALVQGKRAPAVIGQMPAEQALQKALAGSGLQLRVTGQGNFSVEPAIDSNAALQLDATNIVERNFDATTEGSGSYAARAVTIGKGTHTLKEIPQSVTVMTRKQMDDQDLVDLKDAVNKTTGLVGLQGVGKGMIITSRGFQIDDWQYDGVPIPRNTYALGNWATQDLIFFDRLEILRGASGLLQGTGSPGGAINLVRKRGQNKPTVTITGKAGSWDHYGLQLDAGGPLNSSGTVRGRFVADEDQSQSFVDYEWSKTHSLYGALDFDLSDDTTLGLAISNSDGESRPMIRGLPRYAD
;
A
#
# COMPACT_ATOMS: atom_id res chain seq x y z
N SER A 1 -37.60 12.47 -47.93
CA SER A 1 -37.81 13.93 -47.70
C SER A 1 -37.06 14.38 -46.47
N LEU A 2 -36.08 15.21 -46.75
CA LEU A 2 -35.22 15.91 -45.79
C LEU A 2 -35.97 17.01 -45.06
N CYS A 3 -35.70 17.19 -43.80
CA CYS A 3 -35.85 18.47 -43.14
C CYS A 3 -34.78 18.63 -42.05
N PRO A 4 -33.90 19.62 -42.12
CA PRO A 4 -32.96 19.93 -41.07
C PRO A 4 -33.57 20.92 -40.08
N VAL A 5 -33.42 20.65 -38.78
CA VAL A 5 -33.77 21.64 -37.75
C VAL A 5 -32.46 22.24 -37.23
N PHE A 6 -32.30 23.52 -37.52
CA PHE A 6 -31.32 24.39 -36.87
C PHE A 6 -31.84 24.78 -35.49
N ILE A 7 -31.00 24.62 -34.46
CA ILE A 7 -31.23 25.27 -33.17
C ILE A 7 -29.98 26.09 -32.83
N SER A 8 -30.20 27.40 -32.76
CA SER A 8 -29.27 28.44 -32.38
C SER A 8 -29.00 28.43 -30.87
N HIS A 9 -27.72 28.64 -30.53
CA HIS A 9 -27.31 28.93 -29.15
C HIS A 9 -27.74 30.33 -28.70
N PRO A 10 -27.99 30.56 -27.41
CA PRO A 10 -27.69 31.82 -26.78
C PRO A 10 -26.50 31.67 -25.81
N THR A 11 -25.49 32.47 -26.10
CA THR A 11 -24.33 32.74 -25.24
C THR A 11 -24.79 33.62 -24.06
N TYR A 12 -24.66 33.14 -22.84
CA TYR A 12 -24.75 33.98 -21.65
C TYR A 12 -23.36 34.18 -21.07
N LEU A 13 -22.86 35.42 -21.24
CA LEU A 13 -21.73 35.95 -20.47
C LEU A 13 -22.24 36.34 -19.08
N LEU A 14 -21.76 35.67 -18.04
CA LEU A 14 -21.93 36.13 -16.67
C LEU A 14 -20.59 36.72 -16.20
N THR A 15 -20.59 38.07 -16.19
CA THR A 15 -19.56 38.89 -15.54
C THR A 15 -19.85 38.92 -14.03
N LEU A 16 -19.03 38.29 -13.23
CA LEU A 16 -19.02 38.44 -11.76
C LEU A 16 -18.10 39.58 -11.36
N SER A 17 -18.71 40.73 -11.02
CA SER A 17 -18.05 41.85 -10.36
C SER A 17 -17.74 41.47 -8.89
N GLN A 18 -16.47 41.45 -8.52
CA GLN A 18 -16.05 41.37 -7.11
C GLN A 18 -16.19 42.75 -6.47
N LYS A 19 -17.11 42.86 -5.53
CA LYS A 19 -17.22 44.00 -4.64
C LYS A 19 -16.33 43.72 -3.40
N GLN A 20 -15.23 44.45 -3.31
CA GLN A 20 -14.40 44.49 -2.08
C GLN A 20 -15.17 45.25 -1.01
N GLU A 21 -15.56 44.58 0.04
CA GLU A 21 -15.96 45.22 1.30
C GLU A 21 -14.76 45.36 2.23
N ASN A 22 -14.39 46.60 2.49
CA ASN A 22 -13.39 46.97 3.50
C ASN A 22 -13.95 46.73 4.89
N VAL A 23 -13.43 45.75 5.61
CA VAL A 23 -13.70 45.57 7.03
C VAL A 23 -12.74 46.47 7.81
N VAL A 24 -13.28 47.53 8.39
CA VAL A 24 -12.59 48.43 9.31
C VAL A 24 -12.45 47.74 10.66
N PHE A 25 -11.22 47.37 11.04
CA PHE A 25 -10.92 46.93 12.39
C PHE A 25 -10.91 48.14 13.34
N ASN A 26 -11.88 48.19 14.20
CA ASN A 26 -12.00 49.19 15.25
C ASN A 26 -11.10 48.81 16.44
N SER A 27 -10.37 49.80 16.95
CA SER A 27 -9.37 49.78 17.99
C SER A 27 -9.90 49.24 19.34
N TRP A 28 -9.20 48.24 19.91
CA TRP A 28 -9.32 47.85 21.32
C TRP A 28 -8.16 48.47 22.16
N PRO A 29 -8.41 48.79 23.39
CA PRO A 29 -7.50 49.64 24.18
C PRO A 29 -6.27 48.89 24.70
N ARG A 30 -5.15 49.60 24.70
CA ARG A 30 -3.82 49.22 25.20
C ARG A 30 -3.77 49.18 26.71
N THR A 31 -4.29 48.16 27.38
CA THR A 31 -4.06 47.98 28.84
C THR A 31 -4.14 46.49 29.24
N LEU A 32 -3.30 45.63 28.72
CA LEU A 32 -3.09 44.27 29.28
C LEU A 32 -1.76 43.65 28.81
N SER A 33 -0.69 44.44 28.83
CA SER A 33 0.64 43.97 28.38
C SER A 33 1.69 44.01 29.53
N VAL A 34 1.33 43.86 30.81
CA VAL A 34 2.30 43.85 31.91
C VAL A 34 2.26 42.60 32.81
N ALA A 35 1.45 41.61 32.54
CA ALA A 35 1.28 40.48 33.47
C ALA A 35 1.80 39.10 32.99
N VAL A 36 2.59 39.00 31.92
CA VAL A 36 3.13 37.68 31.43
C VAL A 36 4.67 37.62 31.41
N ALA A 37 5.36 38.61 31.93
CA ALA A 37 6.83 38.64 31.93
C ALA A 37 7.51 38.09 33.22
N LEU A 38 6.84 37.27 34.04
CA LEU A 38 7.41 36.77 35.30
C LEU A 38 7.17 35.27 35.53
N ALA A 39 7.35 34.42 34.55
CA ALA A 39 7.28 32.96 34.77
C ALA A 39 8.22 32.14 33.88
N THR A 40 9.42 32.62 33.58
CA THR A 40 10.49 31.76 33.03
C THR A 40 11.75 31.90 33.88
N LEU A 41 11.64 31.57 35.17
CA LEU A 41 12.80 31.13 35.93
C LEU A 41 13.05 29.67 35.52
N THR A 42 13.80 29.48 34.45
CA THR A 42 14.49 28.21 34.23
C THR A 42 15.47 28.03 35.36
N THR A 43 15.16 27.17 36.32
CA THR A 43 16.13 26.65 37.28
C THR A 43 17.15 25.84 36.45
N SER A 44 18.23 26.53 36.07
CA SER A 44 19.47 25.85 35.72
C SER A 44 19.87 25.08 36.97
N ALA A 45 19.73 23.75 36.93
CA ALA A 45 20.34 22.91 37.97
C ALA A 45 21.82 23.17 37.91
N LEU A 46 22.32 23.93 38.86
CA LEU A 46 23.75 24.14 39.09
C LEU A 46 24.32 22.76 39.36
N ALA A 47 25.14 22.26 38.46
CA ALA A 47 25.89 21.04 38.67
C ALA A 47 26.75 21.25 39.89
N GLN A 48 26.45 20.59 41.01
CA GLN A 48 27.25 20.67 42.22
C GLN A 48 28.61 20.01 41.98
N ASP A 49 29.68 20.79 42.20
CA ASP A 49 31.02 20.24 42.20
C ASP A 49 31.20 19.34 43.40
N LEU A 50 31.50 18.09 43.19
CA LEU A 50 31.75 17.06 44.20
C LEU A 50 33.24 16.77 44.26
N LEU A 51 33.76 16.48 45.46
CA LEU A 51 35.15 16.09 45.65
C LEU A 51 35.29 14.57 45.46
N PHE A 52 35.91 14.18 44.36
CA PHE A 52 36.21 12.80 44.09
C PHE A 52 37.66 12.46 44.47
N ASN A 53 37.86 11.32 45.11
CA ASN A 53 39.19 10.75 45.40
C ASN A 53 39.19 9.24 45.12
N LEU A 54 39.11 8.90 43.83
CA LEU A 54 39.02 7.54 43.37
C LEU A 54 40.32 7.14 42.68
N PRO A 55 41.07 6.15 43.24
CA PRO A 55 42.28 5.67 42.62
C PRO A 55 41.98 4.92 41.32
N ALA A 56 43.00 4.75 40.46
CA ALA A 56 42.85 3.96 39.25
C ALA A 56 42.45 2.51 39.61
N GLY A 57 41.41 1.99 38.93
CA GLY A 57 40.84 0.69 39.30
C GLY A 57 39.93 0.11 38.18
N PRO A 58 39.17 -0.92 38.50
CA PRO A 58 38.20 -1.47 37.56
C PRO A 58 37.18 -0.44 37.15
N LEU A 59 36.91 -0.30 35.86
CA LEU A 59 36.00 0.75 35.32
C LEU A 59 34.59 0.69 35.93
N ALA A 60 34.03 -0.52 36.03
CA ALA A 60 32.70 -0.71 36.62
C ALA A 60 32.61 -0.22 38.05
N SER A 61 33.62 -0.49 38.89
CA SER A 61 33.65 -0.03 40.28
C SER A 61 33.79 1.50 40.41
N THR A 62 34.60 2.11 39.54
CA THR A 62 34.81 3.56 39.51
C THR A 62 33.54 4.30 39.09
N LEU A 63 32.86 3.79 38.04
CA LEU A 63 31.57 4.38 37.58
C LEU A 63 30.48 4.28 38.66
N ASN A 64 30.35 3.13 39.32
CA ASN A 64 29.41 2.95 40.42
C ASN A 64 29.73 3.86 41.63
N ALA A 65 31.03 4.06 41.94
CA ALA A 65 31.43 4.95 43.01
C ALA A 65 31.06 6.45 42.70
N ILE A 66 31.27 6.88 41.45
CA ILE A 66 30.87 8.23 40.99
C ILE A 66 29.34 8.36 41.03
N ALA A 67 28.60 7.35 40.57
CA ALA A 67 27.12 7.35 40.63
C ALA A 67 26.62 7.45 42.06
N GLY A 68 27.18 6.64 42.96
CA GLY A 68 26.79 6.70 44.40
C GLY A 68 27.10 8.01 45.08
N GLN A 69 28.23 8.65 44.77
CA GLN A 69 28.64 9.92 45.36
C GLN A 69 27.81 11.13 44.80
N SER A 70 27.43 11.04 43.53
CA SER A 70 26.70 12.12 42.84
C SER A 70 25.18 11.97 42.89
N GLY A 71 24.65 10.81 43.30
CA GLY A 71 23.23 10.52 43.27
C GLY A 71 22.66 10.40 41.87
N GLN A 72 23.52 10.26 40.85
CA GLN A 72 23.14 10.17 39.45
C GLN A 72 22.90 8.72 39.02
N ILE A 73 21.95 8.52 38.09
CA ILE A 73 21.69 7.19 37.53
C ILE A 73 22.54 6.99 36.27
N ILE A 74 23.36 5.95 36.29
CA ILE A 74 24.18 5.57 35.17
C ILE A 74 23.68 4.25 34.63
N SER A 75 23.21 4.24 33.38
CA SER A 75 22.86 3.02 32.65
C SER A 75 24.11 2.52 31.93
N LEU A 76 24.53 1.29 32.21
CA LEU A 76 25.67 0.67 31.56
C LEU A 76 25.39 -0.82 31.31
N GLU A 77 25.86 -1.31 30.19
CA GLU A 77 25.85 -2.73 29.87
C GLU A 77 27.06 -3.38 30.46
N PRO A 78 26.91 -4.40 31.33
CA PRO A 78 28.07 -5.04 32.03
C PRO A 78 29.16 -5.53 31.09
N ALA A 79 28.78 -6.03 29.91
CA ALA A 79 29.71 -6.52 28.92
C ALA A 79 30.68 -5.45 28.39
N LEU A 80 30.26 -4.18 28.31
CA LEU A 80 31.06 -3.07 27.78
C LEU A 80 32.18 -2.64 28.72
N VAL A 81 31.99 -2.81 30.04
CA VAL A 81 32.94 -2.35 31.07
C VAL A 81 33.78 -3.47 31.65
N GLN A 82 33.45 -4.72 31.33
CA GLN A 82 34.16 -5.89 31.83
C GLN A 82 35.63 -5.92 31.35
N GLY A 83 36.58 -6.09 32.27
CA GLY A 83 38.02 -6.11 31.97
C GLY A 83 38.67 -4.75 31.72
N LYS A 84 37.88 -3.67 31.68
CA LYS A 84 38.39 -2.30 31.45
C LYS A 84 38.82 -1.64 32.78
N ARG A 85 39.78 -0.72 32.72
CA ARG A 85 40.29 0.04 33.86
C ARG A 85 40.05 1.53 33.67
N ALA A 86 39.65 2.19 34.74
CA ALA A 86 39.54 3.66 34.80
C ALA A 86 40.85 4.26 35.31
N PRO A 87 41.29 5.44 34.82
CA PRO A 87 42.32 6.24 35.43
C PRO A 87 41.84 6.79 36.78
N ALA A 88 42.78 7.31 37.58
CA ALA A 88 42.43 7.97 38.85
C ALA A 88 41.56 9.21 38.59
N VAL A 89 40.45 9.33 39.33
CA VAL A 89 39.54 10.47 39.31
C VAL A 89 39.69 11.22 40.67
N ILE A 90 40.55 12.25 40.67
CA ILE A 90 40.85 13.03 41.86
C ILE A 90 40.60 14.50 41.57
N GLY A 91 39.95 15.18 42.48
CA GLY A 91 39.66 16.62 42.41
C GLY A 91 38.19 16.97 42.59
N GLN A 92 37.94 18.28 42.68
CA GLN A 92 36.58 18.85 42.75
C GLN A 92 36.08 19.11 41.32
N MET A 93 35.00 18.46 40.95
CA MET A 93 34.44 18.58 39.60
C MET A 93 32.98 18.12 39.56
N PRO A 94 32.20 18.50 38.53
CA PRO A 94 30.88 17.97 38.29
C PRO A 94 30.90 16.47 38.00
N ALA A 95 29.85 15.76 38.33
CA ALA A 95 29.74 14.29 38.09
C ALA A 95 29.95 13.89 36.62
N GLU A 96 29.46 14.68 35.69
CA GLU A 96 29.66 14.45 34.25
C GLU A 96 31.15 14.46 33.86
N GLN A 97 31.90 15.44 34.40
CA GLN A 97 33.33 15.51 34.11
C GLN A 97 34.11 14.37 34.79
N ALA A 98 33.70 13.94 35.96
CA ALA A 98 34.27 12.78 36.67
C ALA A 98 34.03 11.49 35.84
N LEU A 99 32.84 11.32 35.28
CA LEU A 99 32.50 10.18 34.43
C LEU A 99 33.27 10.20 33.11
N GLN A 100 33.37 11.35 32.45
CA GLN A 100 34.19 11.49 31.24
C GLN A 100 35.65 11.14 31.50
N LYS A 101 36.21 11.58 32.63
CA LYS A 101 37.58 11.29 33.06
C LYS A 101 37.76 9.76 33.35
N ALA A 102 36.79 9.12 33.99
CA ALA A 102 36.83 7.67 34.23
C ALA A 102 36.78 6.86 32.96
N LEU A 103 36.09 7.35 31.93
CA LEU A 103 35.97 6.70 30.61
C LEU A 103 37.15 6.95 29.68
N ALA A 104 38.10 7.84 30.07
CA ALA A 104 39.23 8.18 29.19
C ALA A 104 40.08 6.93 28.87
N GLY A 105 40.34 6.67 27.59
CA GLY A 105 41.12 5.53 27.12
C GLY A 105 40.40 4.17 27.14
N SER A 106 39.12 4.13 27.54
CA SER A 106 38.33 2.90 27.56
C SER A 106 37.65 2.54 26.23
N GLY A 107 37.65 3.46 25.24
CA GLY A 107 36.89 3.30 24.02
C GLY A 107 35.38 3.41 24.21
N LEU A 108 34.95 4.05 25.34
CA LEU A 108 33.54 4.30 25.67
C LEU A 108 33.32 5.80 25.79
N GLN A 109 32.12 6.23 25.52
CA GLN A 109 31.67 7.62 25.64
C GLN A 109 30.45 7.73 26.56
N LEU A 110 30.30 8.93 27.15
CA LEU A 110 29.14 9.27 27.98
C LEU A 110 28.08 9.94 27.11
N ARG A 111 26.84 9.46 27.20
CA ARG A 111 25.67 10.09 26.59
C ARG A 111 24.71 10.54 27.68
N VAL A 112 24.27 11.77 27.61
CA VAL A 112 23.24 12.31 28.48
C VAL A 112 21.87 11.87 27.93
N THR A 113 21.14 11.09 28.69
CA THR A 113 19.75 10.73 28.43
C THR A 113 18.87 11.63 29.29
N GLY A 114 17.82 12.26 28.77
CA GLY A 114 17.05 13.32 29.41
C GLY A 114 16.89 13.23 30.94
N GLN A 115 16.75 14.38 31.59
CA GLN A 115 16.67 14.54 33.08
C GLN A 115 17.96 14.25 33.87
N GLY A 116 19.16 14.40 33.27
CA GLY A 116 20.40 14.27 34.01
C GLY A 116 20.88 12.85 34.30
N ASN A 117 20.30 11.85 33.64
CA ASN A 117 20.77 10.48 33.68
C ASN A 117 21.83 10.26 32.58
N PHE A 118 22.75 9.34 32.82
CA PHE A 118 23.85 9.04 31.90
C PHE A 118 23.77 7.61 31.37
N SER A 119 24.15 7.42 30.09
CA SER A 119 24.36 6.13 29.45
C SER A 119 25.80 6.01 28.99
N VAL A 120 26.40 4.83 29.18
CA VAL A 120 27.75 4.54 28.69
C VAL A 120 27.63 3.69 27.42
N GLU A 121 28.14 4.22 26.31
CA GLU A 121 28.08 3.63 24.99
C GLU A 121 29.47 3.50 24.37
N PRO A 122 29.69 2.61 23.36
CA PRO A 122 30.94 2.60 22.63
C PRO A 122 31.24 3.97 22.00
N ALA A 123 32.48 4.44 22.12
CA ALA A 123 32.89 5.69 21.46
C ALA A 123 32.85 5.49 19.95
N ILE A 124 32.12 6.34 19.27
CA ILE A 124 32.13 6.39 17.80
C ILE A 124 33.41 7.11 17.42
N ASP A 125 34.34 6.42 16.78
CA ASP A 125 35.53 7.05 16.19
C ASP A 125 35.07 8.03 15.10
N SER A 126 35.07 9.32 15.44
CA SER A 126 34.68 10.38 14.50
C SER A 126 35.66 10.51 13.29
N ASN A 127 36.76 9.76 13.31
CA ASN A 127 37.71 9.66 12.19
C ASN A 127 37.55 8.39 11.34
N ALA A 128 36.77 7.41 11.79
CA ALA A 128 36.24 6.44 10.88
C ALA A 128 35.15 7.17 10.08
N ALA A 129 35.47 7.58 8.85
CA ALA A 129 34.43 7.88 7.88
C ALA A 129 33.44 6.73 8.01
N LEU A 130 32.17 7.05 8.32
CA LEU A 130 31.10 6.09 8.35
C LEU A 130 31.05 5.51 6.94
N GLN A 131 31.85 4.48 6.70
CA GLN A 131 31.72 3.63 5.55
C GLN A 131 30.45 2.85 5.84
N LEU A 132 29.30 3.51 5.55
CA LEU A 132 28.08 2.78 5.33
C LEU A 132 28.49 1.77 4.27
N ASP A 133 28.53 0.51 4.65
CA ASP A 133 28.51 -0.57 3.67
C ASP A 133 27.50 -0.11 2.64
N ALA A 134 27.92 -0.04 1.37
CA ALA A 134 27.03 0.35 0.31
C ALA A 134 25.78 -0.47 0.59
N THR A 135 24.72 0.20 1.04
CA THR A 135 23.43 -0.40 1.08
C THR A 135 23.21 -0.72 -0.37
N ASN A 136 23.55 -1.95 -0.76
CA ASN A 136 23.07 -2.49 -1.99
C ASN A 136 21.55 -2.36 -1.83
N ILE A 137 21.03 -1.26 -2.32
CA ILE A 137 19.64 -1.19 -2.77
C ILE A 137 19.67 -2.14 -3.96
N VAL A 138 19.70 -3.43 -3.67
CA VAL A 138 19.15 -4.40 -4.56
C VAL A 138 17.72 -3.89 -4.65
N GLU A 139 17.43 -3.19 -5.75
CA GLU A 139 16.07 -2.98 -6.19
C GLU A 139 15.47 -4.37 -6.17
N ARG A 140 14.85 -4.70 -5.05
CA ARG A 140 14.11 -5.95 -4.94
C ARG A 140 12.97 -5.70 -5.89
N ASN A 141 13.09 -6.20 -7.10
CA ASN A 141 11.96 -6.45 -7.96
C ASN A 141 11.02 -7.31 -7.14
N PHE A 142 10.16 -6.63 -6.38
CA PHE A 142 9.13 -7.30 -5.62
C PHE A 142 8.21 -7.91 -6.66
N ASP A 143 8.32 -9.21 -6.82
CA ASP A 143 7.35 -9.93 -7.61
C ASP A 143 5.97 -9.67 -7.00
N ALA A 144 5.16 -8.92 -7.73
CA ALA A 144 3.81 -8.58 -7.32
C ALA A 144 2.83 -9.73 -7.60
N THR A 145 3.28 -10.81 -8.24
CA THR A 145 2.48 -12.00 -8.55
C THR A 145 1.97 -12.63 -7.26
N THR A 146 0.68 -12.87 -7.19
CA THR A 146 0.03 -13.49 -6.03
C THR A 146 -0.23 -14.97 -6.23
N GLU A 147 -0.30 -15.43 -7.47
CA GLU A 147 -0.45 -16.84 -7.81
C GLU A 147 0.70 -17.69 -7.27
N GLY A 148 0.38 -18.84 -6.73
CA GLY A 148 1.38 -19.73 -6.11
C GLY A 148 1.95 -19.24 -4.77
N SER A 149 1.62 -18.04 -4.31
CA SER A 149 2.08 -17.51 -3.02
C SER A 149 1.44 -18.20 -1.81
N GLY A 150 0.27 -18.81 -1.99
CA GLY A 150 -0.53 -19.40 -0.92
C GLY A 150 -1.02 -18.39 0.13
N SER A 151 -0.95 -17.08 -0.15
CA SER A 151 -1.20 -15.99 0.79
C SER A 151 -2.39 -15.14 0.38
N TYR A 152 -3.13 -14.62 1.37
CA TYR A 152 -4.14 -13.59 1.19
C TYR A 152 -3.52 -12.18 1.21
N ALA A 153 -2.26 -12.04 1.55
CA ALA A 153 -1.54 -10.79 1.57
C ALA A 153 -0.65 -10.64 0.33
N ALA A 154 -0.80 -9.55 -0.40
CA ALA A 154 0.10 -9.17 -1.49
C ALA A 154 1.33 -8.43 -0.93
N ARG A 155 2.48 -8.64 -1.56
CA ARG A 155 3.74 -7.96 -1.21
C ARG A 155 3.87 -6.61 -1.90
N ALA A 156 3.33 -6.50 -3.11
CA ALA A 156 3.40 -5.32 -3.95
C ALA A 156 2.15 -5.18 -4.81
N VAL A 157 1.97 -4.01 -5.40
CA VAL A 157 0.87 -3.65 -6.29
C VAL A 157 1.40 -2.88 -7.49
N THR A 158 0.63 -2.85 -8.57
CA THR A 158 0.97 -2.19 -9.83
C THR A 158 0.01 -1.06 -10.22
N ILE A 159 -0.97 -0.76 -9.40
CA ILE A 159 -2.02 0.22 -9.68
C ILE A 159 -1.50 1.67 -9.87
N GLY A 160 -0.26 1.97 -9.50
CA GLY A 160 0.35 3.30 -9.53
C GLY A 160 1.39 3.52 -10.63
N LYS A 161 1.36 2.81 -11.75
CA LYS A 161 2.36 2.88 -12.83
C LYS A 161 3.75 2.39 -12.38
N GLY A 162 3.84 1.18 -12.00
CA GLY A 162 5.05 0.52 -11.56
C GLY A 162 4.76 -0.38 -10.37
N THR A 163 5.74 -1.15 -9.98
CA THR A 163 5.61 -2.05 -8.83
C THR A 163 5.98 -1.30 -7.57
N HIS A 164 5.04 -1.17 -6.65
CA HIS A 164 5.22 -0.49 -5.37
C HIS A 164 4.80 -1.40 -4.23
N THR A 165 5.48 -1.28 -3.09
CA THR A 165 4.98 -1.89 -1.87
C THR A 165 3.75 -1.13 -1.35
N LEU A 166 2.88 -1.81 -0.61
CA LEU A 166 1.70 -1.15 -0.01
C LEU A 166 2.06 0.00 0.93
N LYS A 167 3.28 0.01 1.49
CA LYS A 167 3.77 1.09 2.37
C LYS A 167 4.15 2.36 1.61
N GLU A 168 4.53 2.24 0.35
CA GLU A 168 4.94 3.36 -0.50
C GLU A 168 3.75 4.11 -1.09
N ILE A 169 2.55 3.51 -1.06
CA ILE A 169 1.34 4.13 -1.58
C ILE A 169 0.60 4.84 -0.44
N PRO A 170 0.51 6.18 -0.44
CA PRO A 170 -0.14 6.94 0.63
C PRO A 170 -1.67 6.94 0.51
N GLN A 171 -2.25 5.85 0.04
CA GLN A 171 -3.68 5.68 -0.18
C GLN A 171 -4.14 4.29 0.25
N SER A 172 -5.45 4.13 0.45
CA SER A 172 -6.02 2.85 0.85
C SER A 172 -6.13 1.91 -0.35
N VAL A 173 -5.23 0.95 -0.44
CA VAL A 173 -5.25 -0.10 -1.45
C VAL A 173 -5.63 -1.44 -0.82
N THR A 174 -6.52 -2.16 -1.47
CA THR A 174 -6.86 -3.56 -1.15
C THR A 174 -6.45 -4.43 -2.33
N VAL A 175 -5.80 -5.55 -2.03
CA VAL A 175 -5.48 -6.56 -3.04
C VAL A 175 -6.24 -7.83 -2.71
N MET A 176 -7.03 -8.28 -3.66
CA MET A 176 -7.64 -9.61 -3.63
C MET A 176 -6.72 -10.54 -4.40
N THR A 177 -6.04 -11.43 -3.69
CA THR A 177 -5.04 -12.35 -4.26
C THR A 177 -5.70 -13.52 -4.97
N ARG A 178 -4.95 -14.22 -5.83
CA ARG A 178 -5.46 -15.43 -6.50
C ARG A 178 -5.91 -16.46 -5.47
N LYS A 179 -5.12 -16.70 -4.44
CA LYS A 179 -5.49 -17.63 -3.36
C LYS A 179 -6.82 -17.29 -2.69
N GLN A 180 -7.07 -16.01 -2.45
CA GLN A 180 -8.34 -15.57 -1.87
C GLN A 180 -9.51 -15.77 -2.83
N MET A 181 -9.30 -15.49 -4.11
CA MET A 181 -10.34 -15.70 -5.13
C MET A 181 -10.68 -17.19 -5.29
N ASP A 182 -9.67 -18.05 -5.30
CA ASP A 182 -9.85 -19.50 -5.41
C ASP A 182 -10.58 -20.09 -4.19
N ASP A 183 -10.15 -19.73 -2.97
CA ASP A 183 -10.75 -20.27 -1.74
C ASP A 183 -12.19 -19.82 -1.50
N GLN A 184 -12.58 -18.68 -2.07
CA GLN A 184 -13.93 -18.12 -1.93
C GLN A 184 -14.78 -18.34 -3.19
N ASP A 185 -14.28 -19.09 -4.16
CA ASP A 185 -14.93 -19.35 -5.45
C ASP A 185 -15.44 -18.08 -6.14
N LEU A 186 -14.58 -17.04 -6.18
CA LEU A 186 -14.91 -15.78 -6.81
C LEU A 186 -14.55 -15.84 -8.29
N VAL A 187 -15.52 -16.21 -9.08
CA VAL A 187 -15.34 -16.42 -10.54
C VAL A 187 -15.62 -15.15 -11.30
N ASP A 188 -16.50 -14.30 -10.81
CA ASP A 188 -16.84 -13.05 -11.49
C ASP A 188 -16.47 -11.81 -10.66
N LEU A 189 -16.31 -10.69 -11.37
CA LEU A 189 -15.93 -9.41 -10.77
C LEU A 189 -17.00 -8.89 -9.80
N LYS A 190 -18.27 -9.17 -10.01
CA LYS A 190 -19.37 -8.73 -9.14
C LYS A 190 -19.23 -9.36 -7.76
N ASP A 191 -18.95 -10.65 -7.71
CA ASP A 191 -18.79 -11.36 -6.44
C ASP A 191 -17.54 -10.87 -5.71
N ALA A 192 -16.44 -10.67 -6.41
CA ALA A 192 -15.22 -10.12 -5.84
C ALA A 192 -15.42 -8.70 -5.27
N VAL A 193 -16.12 -7.84 -5.99
CA VAL A 193 -16.45 -6.48 -5.54
C VAL A 193 -17.31 -6.51 -4.29
N ASN A 194 -18.36 -7.32 -4.26
CA ASN A 194 -19.28 -7.42 -3.13
C ASN A 194 -18.63 -8.06 -1.89
N LYS A 195 -17.55 -8.81 -2.05
CA LYS A 195 -16.71 -9.34 -0.96
C LYS A 195 -15.64 -8.35 -0.49
N THR A 196 -15.43 -7.27 -1.23
CA THR A 196 -14.42 -6.28 -0.89
C THR A 196 -14.97 -5.20 0.03
N THR A 197 -14.38 -5.04 1.21
CA THR A 197 -14.80 -4.02 2.18
C THR A 197 -14.75 -2.62 1.58
N GLY A 198 -15.84 -1.87 1.71
CA GLY A 198 -15.94 -0.47 1.27
C GLY A 198 -16.26 -0.29 -0.21
N LEU A 199 -16.61 -1.37 -0.91
CA LEU A 199 -17.18 -1.34 -2.24
C LEU A 199 -18.63 -1.80 -2.23
N VAL A 200 -19.40 -1.29 -3.17
CA VAL A 200 -20.76 -1.76 -3.47
C VAL A 200 -20.89 -1.92 -4.97
N GLY A 201 -21.16 -3.13 -5.42
CA GLY A 201 -21.48 -3.45 -6.80
C GLY A 201 -23.00 -3.42 -6.99
N LEU A 202 -23.48 -2.50 -7.79
CA LEU A 202 -24.89 -2.40 -8.17
C LEU A 202 -25.05 -2.95 -9.59
N GLN A 203 -26.01 -3.85 -9.74
CA GLN A 203 -26.34 -4.33 -11.08
C GLN A 203 -27.06 -3.24 -11.87
N GLY A 204 -26.48 -2.88 -13.00
CA GLY A 204 -27.09 -1.97 -13.97
C GLY A 204 -28.02 -2.70 -14.95
N VAL A 205 -28.34 -2.02 -16.04
CA VAL A 205 -29.15 -2.59 -17.11
C VAL A 205 -28.42 -3.74 -17.78
N GLY A 206 -29.09 -4.85 -17.98
CA GLY A 206 -28.48 -6.07 -18.48
C GLY A 206 -27.57 -6.69 -17.42
N LYS A 207 -26.38 -7.13 -17.80
CA LYS A 207 -25.33 -7.59 -16.88
C LYS A 207 -24.36 -6.47 -16.49
N GLY A 208 -24.65 -5.20 -16.82
CA GLY A 208 -23.83 -4.05 -16.47
C GLY A 208 -23.68 -3.91 -14.96
N MET A 209 -22.51 -3.50 -14.49
CA MET A 209 -22.25 -3.26 -13.09
C MET A 209 -21.71 -1.84 -12.86
N ILE A 210 -22.30 -1.16 -11.89
CA ILE A 210 -21.82 0.11 -11.37
C ILE A 210 -21.14 -0.20 -10.04
N ILE A 211 -19.86 0.12 -9.92
CA ILE A 211 -19.12 -0.05 -8.69
C ILE A 211 -18.95 1.30 -8.02
N THR A 212 -19.27 1.36 -6.75
CA THR A 212 -19.11 2.57 -5.94
C THR A 212 -18.23 2.30 -4.74
N SER A 213 -17.49 3.33 -4.36
CA SER A 213 -16.69 3.37 -3.14
C SER A 213 -16.97 4.67 -2.41
N ARG A 214 -17.29 4.62 -1.12
CA ARG A 214 -17.59 5.80 -0.30
C ARG A 214 -18.67 6.71 -0.90
N GLY A 215 -19.62 6.14 -1.64
CA GLY A 215 -20.72 6.88 -2.30
C GLY A 215 -20.37 7.45 -3.68
N PHE A 216 -19.12 7.32 -4.14
CA PHE A 216 -18.71 7.75 -5.48
C PHE A 216 -18.50 6.56 -6.40
N GLN A 217 -18.85 6.73 -7.66
CA GLN A 217 -18.64 5.73 -8.69
C GLN A 217 -17.14 5.59 -9.00
N ILE A 218 -16.69 4.37 -9.26
CA ILE A 218 -15.33 4.08 -9.73
C ILE A 218 -15.36 4.00 -11.25
N ASP A 219 -14.74 4.98 -11.89
CA ASP A 219 -14.65 5.08 -13.35
C ASP A 219 -13.27 4.74 -13.89
N ASP A 220 -12.25 4.76 -13.03
CA ASP A 220 -10.87 4.48 -13.42
C ASP A 220 -10.58 2.98 -13.38
N TRP A 221 -10.34 2.45 -14.56
CA TRP A 221 -10.05 1.02 -14.75
C TRP A 221 -8.70 0.83 -15.40
N GLN A 222 -8.00 -0.22 -14.99
CA GLN A 222 -6.71 -0.60 -15.56
C GLN A 222 -6.66 -2.09 -15.87
N TYR A 223 -5.92 -2.44 -16.89
CA TYR A 223 -5.37 -3.78 -17.10
C TYR A 223 -3.85 -3.71 -16.98
N ASP A 224 -3.29 -4.50 -16.07
CA ASP A 224 -1.84 -4.54 -15.80
C ASP A 224 -1.23 -3.15 -15.54
N GLY A 225 -1.95 -2.27 -14.85
CA GLY A 225 -1.54 -0.88 -14.57
C GLY A 225 -1.75 0.10 -15.72
N VAL A 226 -2.26 -0.34 -16.87
CA VAL A 226 -2.55 0.53 -18.03
C VAL A 226 -4.01 0.99 -17.97
N PRO A 227 -4.28 2.31 -17.90
CA PRO A 227 -5.63 2.82 -17.90
C PRO A 227 -6.38 2.47 -19.19
N ILE A 228 -7.61 2.01 -19.05
CA ILE A 228 -8.52 1.75 -20.15
C ILE A 228 -9.77 2.61 -20.02
N PRO A 229 -10.23 3.25 -21.10
CA PRO A 229 -11.48 3.98 -21.08
C PRO A 229 -12.63 2.99 -20.90
N ARG A 230 -13.40 3.18 -19.83
CA ARG A 230 -14.60 2.39 -19.60
C ARG A 230 -15.82 3.29 -19.70
N ASN A 231 -16.69 3.00 -20.64
CA ASN A 231 -17.98 3.66 -20.69
C ASN A 231 -18.93 2.97 -19.71
N THR A 232 -19.27 3.64 -18.64
CA THR A 232 -20.16 3.15 -17.58
C THR A 232 -21.56 2.84 -18.08
N TYR A 233 -21.96 3.45 -19.19
CA TYR A 233 -23.25 3.21 -19.84
C TYR A 233 -23.17 2.17 -20.97
N ALA A 234 -21.99 1.63 -21.26
CA ALA A 234 -21.88 0.56 -22.22
C ALA A 234 -22.64 -0.66 -21.68
N LEU A 235 -23.80 -0.85 -22.26
CA LEU A 235 -24.62 -2.02 -22.09
C LEU A 235 -23.83 -3.21 -22.66
N GLY A 236 -23.50 -4.18 -21.84
CA GLY A 236 -22.88 -5.40 -22.30
C GLY A 236 -21.61 -5.77 -21.56
N ASN A 237 -20.97 -6.76 -22.01
CA ASN A 237 -19.89 -7.63 -21.55
C ASN A 237 -18.82 -7.13 -20.55
N TRP A 238 -18.75 -5.85 -20.26
CA TRP A 238 -17.80 -5.27 -19.30
C TRP A 238 -18.10 -5.62 -17.84
N ALA A 239 -19.30 -6.06 -17.57
CA ALA A 239 -19.75 -6.33 -16.21
C ALA A 239 -19.50 -7.77 -15.75
N THR A 240 -19.37 -8.67 -16.69
CA THR A 240 -19.07 -10.07 -16.41
C THR A 240 -17.63 -10.35 -16.82
N GLN A 241 -16.69 -9.71 -16.14
CA GLN A 241 -15.31 -10.12 -16.30
C GLN A 241 -15.09 -11.36 -15.45
N ASP A 242 -14.85 -12.42 -16.15
CA ASP A 242 -14.42 -13.67 -15.60
C ASP A 242 -13.04 -13.49 -14.95
N LEU A 243 -12.97 -13.68 -13.65
CA LEU A 243 -11.75 -13.51 -12.89
C LEU A 243 -10.74 -14.65 -13.08
N ILE A 244 -11.08 -15.67 -13.84
CA ILE A 244 -10.18 -16.80 -14.13
C ILE A 244 -8.90 -16.36 -14.86
N PHE A 245 -8.96 -15.25 -15.61
CA PHE A 245 -7.81 -14.71 -16.37
C PHE A 245 -6.85 -13.88 -15.51
N PHE A 246 -7.24 -13.54 -14.29
CA PHE A 246 -6.51 -12.58 -13.48
C PHE A 246 -5.77 -13.25 -12.31
N ASP A 247 -4.55 -12.81 -12.09
CA ASP A 247 -3.75 -13.14 -10.94
C ASP A 247 -4.29 -12.48 -9.67
N ARG A 248 -4.70 -11.23 -9.80
CA ARG A 248 -5.21 -10.45 -8.67
C ARG A 248 -6.07 -9.28 -9.12
N LEU A 249 -6.81 -8.76 -8.17
CA LEU A 249 -7.58 -7.54 -8.29
C LEU A 249 -7.03 -6.51 -7.30
N GLU A 250 -6.57 -5.37 -7.80
CA GLU A 250 -6.06 -4.27 -6.97
C GLU A 250 -7.10 -3.14 -6.97
N ILE A 251 -7.47 -2.67 -5.78
CA ILE A 251 -8.54 -1.69 -5.61
C ILE A 251 -8.02 -0.52 -4.80
N LEU A 252 -7.90 0.62 -5.44
CA LEU A 252 -7.60 1.91 -4.81
C LEU A 252 -8.91 2.57 -4.41
N ARG A 253 -9.07 2.95 -3.15
CA ARG A 253 -10.26 3.60 -2.63
C ARG A 253 -10.02 5.07 -2.31
N GLY A 254 -10.86 5.93 -2.88
CA GLY A 254 -10.75 7.38 -2.77
C GLY A 254 -10.07 7.98 -4.01
N ALA A 255 -9.82 9.28 -4.00
CA ALA A 255 -9.33 10.00 -5.17
C ALA A 255 -8.07 9.38 -5.77
N SER A 256 -8.15 8.91 -7.01
CA SER A 256 -7.07 8.23 -7.72
C SER A 256 -6.06 9.18 -8.39
N GLY A 257 -6.34 10.49 -8.39
CA GLY A 257 -5.57 11.49 -9.14
C GLY A 257 -4.07 11.55 -8.81
N LEU A 258 -3.67 11.23 -7.59
CA LEU A 258 -2.25 11.21 -7.21
C LEU A 258 -1.45 10.19 -8.01
N LEU A 259 -2.02 9.01 -8.26
CA LEU A 259 -1.35 7.92 -8.97
C LEU A 259 -1.62 7.93 -10.48
N GLN A 260 -2.72 8.53 -10.92
CA GLN A 260 -3.19 8.45 -12.30
C GLN A 260 -3.24 9.78 -13.05
N GLY A 261 -3.03 10.90 -12.36
CA GLY A 261 -3.16 12.26 -12.89
C GLY A 261 -4.59 12.77 -12.80
N THR A 262 -5.43 12.55 -13.80
CA THR A 262 -6.88 12.79 -13.70
C THR A 262 -7.53 11.57 -13.05
N GLY A 263 -8.21 11.75 -11.92
CA GLY A 263 -8.73 10.61 -11.16
C GLY A 263 -10.19 10.76 -10.76
N SER A 264 -10.84 9.61 -10.59
CA SER A 264 -12.18 9.51 -10.03
C SER A 264 -12.14 9.66 -8.50
N PRO A 265 -13.12 10.34 -7.89
CA PRO A 265 -13.20 10.41 -6.42
C PRO A 265 -13.53 9.06 -5.77
N GLY A 266 -14.12 8.13 -6.51
CA GLY A 266 -14.43 6.78 -6.04
C GLY A 266 -13.20 5.89 -5.88
N GLY A 267 -12.19 6.09 -6.73
CA GLY A 267 -11.00 5.25 -6.76
C GLY A 267 -10.72 4.65 -8.12
N ALA A 268 -9.90 3.60 -8.13
CA ALA A 268 -9.50 2.87 -9.33
C ALA A 268 -9.51 1.36 -9.09
N ILE A 269 -9.73 0.59 -10.15
CA ILE A 269 -9.63 -0.88 -10.15
C ILE A 269 -8.62 -1.29 -11.20
N ASN A 270 -7.63 -2.07 -10.79
CA ASN A 270 -6.63 -2.67 -11.66
C ASN A 270 -6.80 -4.19 -11.67
N LEU A 271 -7.07 -4.72 -12.84
CA LEU A 271 -7.19 -6.15 -13.12
C LEU A 271 -5.84 -6.64 -13.66
N VAL A 272 -5.10 -7.40 -12.86
CA VAL A 272 -3.78 -7.89 -13.25
C VAL A 272 -3.89 -9.31 -13.78
N ARG A 273 -3.53 -9.48 -15.04
CA ARG A 273 -3.68 -10.76 -15.74
C ARG A 273 -2.66 -11.80 -15.29
N LYS A 274 -3.04 -13.07 -15.41
CA LYS A 274 -2.15 -14.20 -15.23
C LYS A 274 -1.05 -14.15 -16.29
N ARG A 275 0.17 -14.57 -15.91
CA ARG A 275 1.35 -14.61 -16.79
C ARG A 275 1.76 -16.05 -17.08
N GLY A 276 2.70 -16.22 -18.01
CA GLY A 276 3.35 -17.49 -18.27
C GLY A 276 4.01 -18.06 -17.01
N GLN A 277 3.80 -19.32 -16.72
CA GLN A 277 4.28 -19.95 -15.49
C GLN A 277 5.72 -20.44 -15.61
N ASN A 278 6.49 -20.32 -14.51
CA ASN A 278 7.88 -20.79 -14.44
C ASN A 278 8.00 -22.33 -14.30
N LYS A 279 6.91 -22.99 -13.91
CA LYS A 279 6.85 -24.44 -13.73
C LYS A 279 5.67 -25.00 -14.53
N PRO A 280 5.82 -26.19 -15.14
CA PRO A 280 4.70 -26.86 -15.78
C PRO A 280 3.59 -27.09 -14.76
N THR A 281 2.40 -26.59 -15.06
CA THR A 281 1.22 -26.72 -14.19
C THR A 281 0.00 -26.96 -15.08
N VAL A 282 -0.84 -27.88 -14.68
CA VAL A 282 -2.14 -28.13 -15.30
C VAL A 282 -3.16 -28.28 -14.18
N THR A 283 -4.19 -27.45 -14.23
CA THR A 283 -5.30 -27.48 -13.27
C THR A 283 -6.59 -27.67 -14.04
N ILE A 284 -7.39 -28.63 -13.64
CA ILE A 284 -8.73 -28.86 -14.16
C ILE A 284 -9.70 -28.65 -13.00
N THR A 285 -10.66 -27.74 -13.17
CA THR A 285 -11.67 -27.43 -12.16
C THR A 285 -13.04 -27.73 -12.71
N GLY A 286 -13.75 -28.69 -12.09
CA GLY A 286 -15.17 -28.94 -12.36
C GLY A 286 -16.02 -28.15 -11.37
N LYS A 287 -17.07 -27.52 -11.85
CA LYS A 287 -18.03 -26.75 -11.06
C LYS A 287 -19.41 -27.43 -11.15
N ALA A 288 -20.10 -27.51 -10.01
CA ALA A 288 -21.48 -27.97 -9.98
C ALA A 288 -22.18 -27.27 -8.81
N GLY A 289 -23.39 -26.81 -9.02
CA GLY A 289 -24.13 -26.06 -8.01
C GLY A 289 -25.63 -26.11 -8.19
N SER A 290 -26.33 -25.38 -7.37
CA SER A 290 -27.78 -25.19 -7.44
C SER A 290 -28.16 -24.48 -8.76
N TRP A 291 -29.42 -24.64 -9.16
CA TRP A 291 -29.98 -24.06 -10.40
C TRP A 291 -29.21 -24.45 -11.66
N ASP A 292 -28.97 -25.77 -11.82
CA ASP A 292 -28.29 -26.34 -12.98
C ASP A 292 -26.98 -25.61 -13.31
N HIS A 293 -26.23 -25.23 -12.28
CA HIS A 293 -24.91 -24.66 -12.45
C HIS A 293 -23.90 -25.76 -12.74
N TYR A 294 -23.28 -25.71 -13.90
CA TYR A 294 -22.22 -26.62 -14.33
C TYR A 294 -21.13 -25.82 -15.03
N GLY A 295 -19.89 -26.16 -14.74
CA GLY A 295 -18.75 -25.54 -15.39
C GLY A 295 -17.53 -26.45 -15.44
N LEU A 296 -16.64 -26.17 -16.40
CA LEU A 296 -15.36 -26.84 -16.55
C LEU A 296 -14.30 -25.83 -16.92
N GLN A 297 -13.23 -25.78 -16.14
CA GLN A 297 -12.09 -24.92 -16.41
C GLN A 297 -10.84 -25.76 -16.59
N LEU A 298 -10.05 -25.42 -17.61
CA LEU A 298 -8.69 -25.90 -17.84
C LEU A 298 -7.74 -24.71 -17.73
N ASP A 299 -6.72 -24.81 -16.92
CA ASP A 299 -5.66 -23.83 -16.78
C ASP A 299 -4.31 -24.54 -16.88
N ALA A 300 -3.58 -24.31 -17.96
CA ALA A 300 -2.32 -24.98 -18.24
C ALA A 300 -1.24 -23.97 -18.59
N GLY A 301 -0.06 -24.12 -18.03
CA GLY A 301 1.06 -23.23 -18.30
C GLY A 301 2.41 -23.86 -17.95
N GLY A 302 3.47 -23.18 -18.38
CA GLY A 302 4.83 -23.60 -18.09
C GLY A 302 5.85 -23.04 -19.07
N PRO A 303 7.14 -23.37 -18.85
CA PRO A 303 8.20 -23.04 -19.78
C PRO A 303 8.04 -23.81 -21.09
N LEU A 304 8.20 -23.10 -22.21
CA LEU A 304 8.09 -23.65 -23.56
C LEU A 304 9.46 -24.01 -24.15
N ASN A 305 10.54 -23.61 -23.49
CA ASN A 305 11.90 -23.95 -23.85
C ASN A 305 12.69 -24.46 -22.63
N SER A 306 13.83 -25.10 -22.87
CA SER A 306 14.68 -25.67 -21.82
C SER A 306 15.35 -24.65 -20.91
N SER A 307 15.55 -23.42 -21.40
CA SER A 307 16.11 -22.33 -20.61
C SER A 307 15.10 -21.62 -19.69
N GLY A 308 13.79 -21.85 -19.88
CA GLY A 308 12.73 -21.20 -19.14
C GLY A 308 12.49 -19.73 -19.53
N THR A 309 13.19 -19.22 -20.54
CA THR A 309 13.08 -17.83 -21.00
C THR A 309 11.83 -17.56 -21.84
N VAL A 310 11.17 -18.61 -22.32
CA VAL A 310 9.87 -18.51 -23.00
C VAL A 310 8.87 -19.29 -22.19
N ARG A 311 7.83 -18.62 -21.74
CA ARG A 311 6.78 -19.22 -20.90
C ARG A 311 5.42 -18.98 -21.51
N GLY A 312 4.56 -19.97 -21.40
CA GLY A 312 3.20 -19.89 -21.91
C GLY A 312 2.15 -20.15 -20.84
N ARG A 313 0.95 -19.71 -21.15
CA ARG A 313 -0.25 -20.07 -20.41
C ARG A 313 -1.44 -20.12 -21.31
N PHE A 314 -2.33 -21.07 -21.04
CA PHE A 314 -3.61 -21.23 -21.69
C PHE A 314 -4.68 -21.50 -20.64
N VAL A 315 -5.79 -20.75 -20.70
CA VAL A 315 -6.94 -20.97 -19.84
C VAL A 315 -8.18 -21.05 -20.73
N ALA A 316 -8.99 -22.07 -20.50
CA ALA A 316 -10.30 -22.22 -21.11
C ALA A 316 -11.32 -22.48 -20.01
N ASP A 317 -12.47 -21.82 -20.08
CA ASP A 317 -13.57 -21.99 -19.15
C ASP A 317 -14.89 -22.04 -19.90
N GLU A 318 -15.73 -22.94 -19.48
CA GLU A 318 -17.13 -23.04 -19.88
C GLU A 318 -17.97 -23.07 -18.61
N ASP A 319 -18.92 -22.15 -18.48
CA ASP A 319 -19.76 -22.01 -17.32
C ASP A 319 -21.22 -21.78 -17.77
N GLN A 320 -22.15 -22.50 -17.19
CA GLN A 320 -23.57 -22.29 -17.40
C GLN A 320 -24.34 -22.39 -16.09
N SER A 321 -25.33 -21.54 -15.93
CA SER A 321 -26.22 -21.57 -14.77
C SER A 321 -27.60 -21.05 -15.10
N GLN A 322 -28.60 -21.56 -14.40
CA GLN A 322 -29.90 -20.93 -14.27
C GLN A 322 -29.91 -20.04 -13.01
N SER A 323 -31.02 -19.36 -12.77
CA SER A 323 -31.23 -18.52 -11.58
C SER A 323 -32.37 -19.08 -10.76
N PHE A 324 -32.47 -18.64 -9.49
CA PHE A 324 -33.67 -18.83 -8.69
C PHE A 324 -34.89 -18.06 -9.22
N VAL A 325 -34.66 -17.15 -10.17
CA VAL A 325 -35.70 -16.42 -10.89
C VAL A 325 -36.00 -17.20 -12.18
N ASP A 326 -37.28 -17.50 -12.39
CA ASP A 326 -37.73 -18.24 -13.58
C ASP A 326 -37.30 -17.55 -14.87
N TYR A 327 -36.86 -18.34 -15.82
CA TYR A 327 -36.40 -17.90 -17.16
C TYR A 327 -35.09 -17.07 -17.17
N GLU A 328 -34.43 -16.84 -16.05
CA GLU A 328 -33.13 -16.21 -16.00
C GLU A 328 -32.03 -17.27 -16.07
N TRP A 329 -31.09 -17.09 -17.00
CA TRP A 329 -29.97 -18.00 -17.19
C TRP A 329 -28.75 -17.30 -17.77
N SER A 330 -27.58 -17.91 -17.64
CA SER A 330 -26.35 -17.46 -18.27
C SER A 330 -25.48 -18.62 -18.74
N LYS A 331 -24.78 -18.38 -19.86
CA LYS A 331 -23.71 -19.24 -20.37
C LYS A 331 -22.52 -18.37 -20.73
N THR A 332 -21.33 -18.81 -20.39
CA THR A 332 -20.09 -18.09 -20.68
C THR A 332 -19.05 -19.06 -21.21
N HIS A 333 -18.40 -18.69 -22.31
CA HIS A 333 -17.25 -19.38 -22.87
C HIS A 333 -16.08 -18.43 -22.86
N SER A 334 -15.00 -18.78 -22.18
CA SER A 334 -13.87 -17.90 -21.97
C SER A 334 -12.58 -18.58 -22.37
N LEU A 335 -11.77 -17.89 -23.17
CA LEU A 335 -10.45 -18.35 -23.62
C LEU A 335 -9.40 -17.28 -23.30
N TYR A 336 -8.26 -17.71 -22.79
CA TYR A 336 -7.13 -16.84 -22.50
C TYR A 336 -5.82 -17.52 -22.90
N GLY A 337 -4.94 -16.75 -23.54
CA GLY A 337 -3.58 -17.17 -23.84
C GLY A 337 -2.58 -16.09 -23.48
N ALA A 338 -1.46 -16.48 -22.88
CA ALA A 338 -0.35 -15.59 -22.58
C ALA A 338 0.98 -16.22 -22.97
N LEU A 339 1.90 -15.38 -23.47
CA LEU A 339 3.29 -15.73 -23.78
C LEU A 339 4.20 -14.67 -23.19
N ASP A 340 5.20 -15.08 -22.46
CA ASP A 340 6.23 -14.25 -21.89
C ASP A 340 7.60 -14.64 -22.45
N PHE A 341 8.34 -13.63 -22.92
CA PHE A 341 9.68 -13.78 -23.49
C PHE A 341 10.65 -12.94 -22.67
N ASP A 342 11.58 -13.55 -21.96
CA ASP A 342 12.64 -12.83 -21.28
C ASP A 342 13.71 -12.44 -22.31
N LEU A 343 13.75 -11.16 -22.63
CA LEU A 343 14.70 -10.58 -23.60
C LEU A 343 16.05 -10.31 -22.95
N SER A 344 16.04 -10.01 -21.65
CA SER A 344 17.20 -9.87 -20.76
C SER A 344 16.81 -10.18 -19.34
N ASP A 345 17.77 -10.13 -18.40
CA ASP A 345 17.50 -10.35 -16.96
C ASP A 345 16.50 -9.34 -16.39
N ASP A 346 16.42 -8.14 -16.98
CA ASP A 346 15.57 -7.04 -16.53
C ASP A 346 14.36 -6.74 -17.44
N THR A 347 14.23 -7.45 -18.55
CA THR A 347 13.22 -7.13 -19.57
C THR A 347 12.46 -8.38 -20.03
N THR A 348 11.16 -8.38 -19.77
CA THR A 348 10.25 -9.43 -20.27
C THR A 348 9.22 -8.81 -21.22
N LEU A 349 9.11 -9.34 -22.43
CA LEU A 349 8.02 -9.02 -23.35
C LEU A 349 6.87 -9.99 -23.09
N GLY A 350 5.72 -9.47 -22.67
CA GLY A 350 4.50 -10.22 -22.46
C GLY A 350 3.47 -9.96 -23.56
N LEU A 351 2.92 -11.01 -24.11
CA LEU A 351 1.78 -10.97 -25.04
C LEU A 351 0.62 -11.74 -24.43
N ALA A 352 -0.58 -11.15 -24.47
CA ALA A 352 -1.76 -11.85 -23.99
C ALA A 352 -2.96 -11.55 -24.89
N ILE A 353 -3.79 -12.57 -25.06
CA ILE A 353 -5.07 -12.48 -25.77
C ILE A 353 -6.15 -13.13 -24.93
N SER A 354 -7.31 -12.51 -24.89
CA SER A 354 -8.49 -13.07 -24.24
C SER A 354 -9.71 -12.91 -25.12
N ASN A 355 -10.56 -13.92 -25.10
CA ASN A 355 -11.91 -13.84 -25.66
C ASN A 355 -12.88 -14.37 -24.62
N SER A 356 -13.93 -13.63 -24.35
CA SER A 356 -15.02 -14.08 -23.50
C SER A 356 -16.31 -13.78 -24.22
N ASP A 357 -17.06 -14.83 -24.49
CA ASP A 357 -18.38 -14.75 -25.11
C ASP A 357 -19.43 -15.24 -24.12
N GLY A 358 -20.51 -14.52 -24.01
CA GLY A 358 -21.53 -14.81 -23.03
C GLY A 358 -22.95 -14.57 -23.52
N GLU A 359 -23.76 -15.58 -23.40
CA GLU A 359 -25.19 -15.51 -23.62
C GLU A 359 -25.94 -15.46 -22.28
N SER A 360 -26.93 -14.62 -22.17
CA SER A 360 -27.71 -14.55 -20.93
C SER A 360 -29.09 -13.95 -21.15
N ARG A 361 -29.97 -14.34 -20.26
CA ARG A 361 -31.29 -13.71 -20.15
C ARG A 361 -31.44 -13.09 -18.75
N PRO A 362 -30.95 -11.86 -18.57
CA PRO A 362 -31.05 -11.19 -17.28
C PRO A 362 -32.41 -10.52 -17.11
N MET A 363 -32.84 -10.37 -15.85
CA MET A 363 -33.97 -9.51 -15.53
C MET A 363 -33.51 -8.04 -15.59
N ILE A 364 -34.09 -7.25 -16.49
CA ILE A 364 -33.60 -5.90 -16.75
C ILE A 364 -34.19 -4.84 -15.80
N ARG A 365 -35.48 -4.88 -15.49
CA ARG A 365 -36.16 -3.84 -14.69
C ARG A 365 -37.43 -4.32 -13.98
N GLY A 366 -37.40 -5.51 -13.40
CA GLY A 366 -38.57 -6.07 -12.75
C GLY A 366 -39.55 -6.75 -13.72
N LEU A 367 -40.60 -7.36 -13.18
CA LEU A 367 -41.60 -8.07 -13.97
C LEU A 367 -42.52 -7.08 -14.66
N PRO A 368 -42.88 -7.35 -15.93
CA PRO A 368 -43.94 -6.55 -16.58
C PRO A 368 -45.24 -6.75 -15.82
N ARG A 369 -45.88 -5.65 -15.46
CA ARG A 369 -47.24 -5.67 -14.93
C ARG A 369 -48.20 -5.65 -16.12
N TYR A 370 -49.08 -6.63 -16.17
CA TYR A 370 -50.24 -6.50 -17.03
C TYR A 370 -51.19 -5.50 -16.39
N ALA A 371 -51.65 -4.51 -17.18
CA ALA A 371 -52.74 -3.68 -16.77
C ALA A 371 -53.99 -4.52 -16.82
N ASP A 372 -54.69 -4.64 -15.68
CA ASP A 372 -56.05 -5.20 -15.62
C ASP A 372 -57.03 -4.31 -16.31
#